data_38021d63fd07f9cb158f3aeac37c5bab
#
_entry.id   38021d63fd07f9cb158f3aeac37c5bab
#
_cell.length_a   1.000
_cell.length_b   1.000
_cell.length_c   1.000
_cell.angle_alpha   90.00
_cell.angle_beta   90.00
_cell.angle_gamma   90.00
#
_symmetry.space_group_name_H-M   'P 1'
#
loop_
_entity.id
_entity.type
_entity.pdbx_description
1 polymer ?
#
loop_
_entity_poly.entity_id
_entity_poly.type
_entity_poly.pdbx_seq_one_letter_code
_entity_poly.pdbx_strand_id
1 'polypeptide(L)'
;MLKELIERYQSSSESELINIYNNKEGYTDEAKKALQIVIEEKGGLRVLQERHQNLIEIEEEKEQLKKEILKLKAEKLNNDEIRLKIKPNKLSEGDITELLNLTFQEFEGQERDLEIKPKTIIGSLTGGIIGGTIGGILWGLQMIYSAHIFFIFGFGLFVISYGMIKLLTKQSISNGAVLVSVILSVIYALVLGFFLYNLIGYRGANRI
;
A
#
# COMPACT_ATOMS: atom_id res chain seq x y z
N MET A 1 -27.71 2.54 31.09
CA MET A 1 -26.44 3.26 30.88
C MET A 1 -25.22 2.46 31.35
N LEU A 2 -25.08 2.05 32.65
CA LEU A 2 -23.93 1.24 33.09
C LEU A 2 -23.76 -0.09 32.33
N LYS A 3 -24.85 -0.83 32.11
CA LYS A 3 -24.83 -2.12 31.39
C LYS A 3 -24.37 -1.95 29.92
N GLU A 4 -24.83 -0.95 29.23
CA GLU A 4 -24.43 -0.62 27.85
C GLU A 4 -22.95 -0.25 27.76
N LEU A 5 -22.41 0.47 28.77
CA LEU A 5 -20.99 0.78 28.86
C LEU A 5 -20.14 -0.48 29.09
N ILE A 6 -20.60 -1.41 29.92
CA ILE A 6 -19.94 -2.70 30.14
C ILE A 6 -19.89 -3.49 28.83
N GLU A 7 -21.02 -3.65 28.13
CA GLU A 7 -21.10 -4.35 26.85
C GLU A 7 -20.17 -3.71 25.80
N ARG A 8 -20.12 -2.38 25.75
CA ARG A 8 -19.21 -1.65 24.87
C ARG A 8 -17.74 -1.93 25.21
N TYR A 9 -17.34 -1.86 26.46
CA TYR A 9 -15.97 -2.11 26.85
C TYR A 9 -15.58 -3.60 26.75
N GLN A 10 -16.51 -4.52 26.90
CA GLN A 10 -16.25 -5.95 26.66
C GLN A 10 -15.88 -6.24 25.20
N SER A 11 -16.45 -5.48 24.24
CA SER A 11 -16.12 -5.58 22.81
C SER A 11 -14.83 -4.86 22.42
N SER A 12 -14.26 -4.03 23.30
CA SER A 12 -13.01 -3.31 23.04
C SER A 12 -11.79 -4.22 23.12
N SER A 13 -10.78 -3.92 22.31
CA SER A 13 -9.48 -4.59 22.35
C SER A 13 -8.73 -4.30 23.66
N GLU A 14 -7.76 -5.13 24.00
CA GLU A 14 -6.95 -4.93 25.22
C GLU A 14 -6.17 -3.61 25.17
N SER A 15 -5.65 -3.23 23.99
CA SER A 15 -4.96 -1.95 23.79
C SER A 15 -5.88 -0.75 24.01
N GLU A 16 -7.13 -0.83 23.52
CA GLU A 16 -8.13 0.23 23.75
C GLU A 16 -8.48 0.35 25.22
N LEU A 17 -8.71 -0.77 25.93
CA LEU A 17 -9.00 -0.76 27.36
C LEU A 17 -7.88 -0.14 28.17
N ILE A 18 -6.63 -0.48 27.86
CA ILE A 18 -5.44 0.12 28.49
C ILE A 18 -5.37 1.61 28.22
N ASN A 19 -5.61 2.03 26.98
CA ASN A 19 -5.60 3.45 26.60
C ASN A 19 -6.71 4.22 27.32
N ILE A 20 -7.94 3.71 27.35
CA ILE A 20 -9.05 4.31 28.07
C ILE A 20 -8.74 4.41 29.57
N TYR A 21 -8.14 3.37 30.15
CA TYR A 21 -7.75 3.37 31.56
C TYR A 21 -6.72 4.45 31.88
N ASN A 22 -5.72 4.60 31.03
CA ASN A 22 -4.67 5.63 31.21
C ASN A 22 -5.21 7.06 31.10
N ASN A 23 -6.28 7.25 30.33
CA ASN A 23 -6.92 8.57 30.08
C ASN A 23 -8.25 8.74 30.83
N LYS A 24 -8.51 7.93 31.86
CA LYS A 24 -9.82 7.84 32.54
C LYS A 24 -10.25 9.10 33.30
N GLU A 25 -9.35 10.05 33.52
CA GLU A 25 -9.68 11.26 34.30
C GLU A 25 -10.81 12.09 33.68
N GLY A 26 -10.90 12.10 32.36
CA GLY A 26 -11.95 12.78 31.60
C GLY A 26 -13.29 12.05 31.49
N TYR A 27 -13.42 10.86 32.08
CA TYR A 27 -14.61 10.02 31.98
C TYR A 27 -15.55 10.19 33.18
N THR A 28 -16.86 9.94 32.98
CA THR A 28 -17.86 9.93 34.05
C THR A 28 -17.59 8.78 35.03
N ASP A 29 -18.07 8.91 36.26
CA ASP A 29 -17.88 7.89 37.30
C ASP A 29 -18.51 6.53 36.91
N GLU A 30 -19.62 6.55 36.17
CA GLU A 30 -20.25 5.35 35.64
C GLU A 30 -19.37 4.66 34.60
N ALA A 31 -18.72 5.45 33.71
CA ALA A 31 -17.81 4.91 32.72
C ALA A 31 -16.53 4.32 33.36
N LYS A 32 -15.99 4.98 34.39
CA LYS A 32 -14.86 4.45 35.18
C LYS A 32 -15.21 3.14 35.85
N LYS A 33 -16.42 3.06 36.44
CA LYS A 33 -16.91 1.85 37.09
C LYS A 33 -17.11 0.70 36.10
N ALA A 34 -17.71 0.98 34.93
CA ALA A 34 -17.87 -0.02 33.88
C ALA A 34 -16.52 -0.53 33.38
N LEU A 35 -15.55 0.36 33.15
CA LEU A 35 -14.20 0.03 32.73
C LEU A 35 -13.49 -0.86 33.75
N GLN A 36 -13.59 -0.52 35.04
CA GLN A 36 -12.99 -1.32 36.12
C GLN A 36 -13.55 -2.73 36.15
N ILE A 37 -14.88 -2.90 36.06
CA ILE A 37 -15.54 -4.21 36.04
C ILE A 37 -14.98 -5.04 34.86
N VAL A 38 -14.91 -4.50 33.65
CA VAL A 38 -14.43 -5.23 32.48
C VAL A 38 -12.94 -5.60 32.60
N ILE A 39 -12.11 -4.69 33.11
CA ILE A 39 -10.69 -4.96 33.35
C ILE A 39 -10.52 -6.08 34.36
N GLU A 40 -11.30 -6.10 35.47
CA GLU A 40 -11.26 -7.16 36.46
C GLU A 40 -11.73 -8.49 35.88
N GLU A 41 -12.80 -8.52 35.09
CA GLU A 41 -13.27 -9.72 34.37
C GLU A 41 -12.21 -10.30 33.43
N LYS A 42 -11.40 -9.47 32.82
CA LYS A 42 -10.30 -9.87 31.91
C LYS A 42 -9.00 -10.25 32.66
N GLY A 43 -9.00 -10.29 33.99
CA GLY A 43 -7.87 -10.70 34.84
C GLY A 43 -7.09 -9.55 35.48
N GLY A 44 -7.58 -8.31 35.36
CA GLY A 44 -6.98 -7.12 35.95
C GLY A 44 -6.03 -6.38 34.98
N LEU A 45 -5.76 -5.12 35.32
CA LEU A 45 -4.97 -4.23 34.46
C LEU A 45 -3.56 -4.78 34.16
N ARG A 46 -2.90 -5.34 35.17
CA ARG A 46 -1.54 -5.88 35.02
C ARG A 46 -1.50 -7.03 33.99
N VAL A 47 -2.47 -7.94 34.04
CA VAL A 47 -2.53 -9.07 33.11
C VAL A 47 -2.83 -8.60 31.69
N LEU A 48 -3.69 -7.58 31.54
CA LEU A 48 -3.95 -6.95 30.24
C LEU A 48 -2.68 -6.29 29.67
N GLN A 49 -1.95 -5.56 30.51
CA GLN A 49 -0.70 -4.91 30.11
C GLN A 49 0.38 -5.93 29.74
N GLU A 50 0.56 -6.99 30.51
CA GLU A 50 1.51 -8.07 30.22
C GLU A 50 1.18 -8.79 28.91
N ARG A 51 -0.10 -9.07 28.63
CA ARG A 51 -0.52 -9.68 27.36
C ARG A 51 -0.31 -8.74 26.19
N HIS A 52 -0.68 -7.49 26.34
CA HIS A 52 -0.49 -6.48 25.30
C HIS A 52 0.99 -6.26 24.99
N GLN A 53 1.83 -6.18 26.02
CA GLN A 53 3.28 -6.05 25.85
C GLN A 53 3.88 -7.28 25.14
N ASN A 54 3.44 -8.48 25.49
CA ASN A 54 3.85 -9.71 24.81
C ASN A 54 3.48 -9.71 23.32
N LEU A 55 2.29 -9.23 22.97
CA LEU A 55 1.87 -9.12 21.56
C LEU A 55 2.75 -8.13 20.79
N ILE A 56 3.09 -7.00 21.39
CA ILE A 56 4.01 -6.02 20.79
C ILE A 56 5.38 -6.66 20.53
N GLU A 57 5.93 -7.33 21.53
CA GLU A 57 7.25 -7.95 21.42
C GLU A 57 7.30 -9.09 20.38
N ILE A 58 6.20 -9.85 20.24
CA ILE A 58 6.05 -10.86 19.19
C ILE A 58 6.01 -10.20 17.81
N GLU A 59 5.27 -9.10 17.67
CA GLU A 59 5.16 -8.39 16.37
C GLU A 59 6.48 -7.71 15.99
N GLU A 60 7.18 -7.12 16.95
CA GLU A 60 8.52 -6.56 16.74
C GLU A 60 9.52 -7.65 16.33
N GLU A 61 9.46 -8.82 16.95
CA GLU A 61 10.31 -9.97 16.58
C GLU A 61 9.99 -10.45 15.16
N LYS A 62 8.72 -10.54 14.77
CA LYS A 62 8.31 -10.88 13.40
C LYS A 62 8.88 -9.91 12.38
N GLU A 63 8.78 -8.62 12.64
CA GLU A 63 9.32 -7.59 11.75
C GLU A 63 10.86 -7.64 11.64
N GLN A 64 11.55 -7.91 12.74
CA GLN A 64 13.01 -8.08 12.74
C GLN A 64 13.43 -9.32 11.95
N LEU A 65 12.80 -10.46 12.21
CA LEU A 65 13.05 -11.71 11.49
C LEU A 65 12.73 -11.57 10.00
N LYS A 66 11.63 -10.90 9.64
CA LYS A 66 11.30 -10.62 8.23
C LYS A 66 12.42 -9.86 7.53
N LYS A 67 12.97 -8.84 8.16
CA LYS A 67 14.11 -8.07 7.60
C LYS A 67 15.36 -8.94 7.46
N GLU A 68 15.64 -9.78 8.45
CA GLU A 68 16.77 -10.71 8.41
C GLU A 68 16.61 -11.75 7.30
N ILE A 69 15.43 -12.36 7.16
CA ILE A 69 15.10 -13.31 6.10
C ILE A 69 15.32 -12.68 4.72
N LEU A 70 14.80 -11.46 4.50
CA LEU A 70 14.98 -10.73 3.25
C LEU A 70 16.45 -10.47 2.93
N LYS A 71 17.24 -10.09 3.96
CA LYS A 71 18.68 -9.90 3.80
C LYS A 71 19.39 -11.19 3.40
N LEU A 72 19.14 -12.29 4.11
CA LEU A 72 19.73 -13.60 3.81
C LEU A 72 19.32 -14.11 2.42
N LYS A 73 18.09 -13.81 2.01
CA LYS A 73 17.61 -14.15 0.66
C LYS A 73 18.31 -13.34 -0.42
N ALA A 74 18.57 -12.05 -0.18
CA ALA A 74 19.35 -11.20 -1.08
C ALA A 74 20.83 -11.68 -1.19
N GLU A 75 21.35 -12.33 -0.16
CA GLU A 75 22.67 -13.01 -0.18
C GLU A 75 22.62 -14.38 -0.93
N LYS A 76 21.46 -14.72 -1.53
CA LYS A 76 21.22 -15.95 -2.31
C LYS A 76 21.27 -17.25 -1.51
N LEU A 77 21.06 -17.20 -0.20
CA LEU A 77 20.89 -18.40 0.61
C LEU A 77 19.60 -19.13 0.22
N ASN A 78 19.64 -20.45 0.30
CA ASN A 78 18.43 -21.26 0.11
C ASN A 78 17.55 -21.23 1.36
N ASN A 79 16.31 -21.72 1.25
CA ASN A 79 15.31 -21.65 2.32
C ASN A 79 15.73 -22.43 3.57
N ASP A 80 16.40 -23.58 3.39
CA ASP A 80 16.85 -24.43 4.51
C ASP A 80 18.01 -23.74 5.27
N GLU A 81 18.95 -23.13 4.55
CA GLU A 81 20.04 -22.37 5.14
C GLU A 81 19.53 -21.15 5.92
N ILE A 82 18.51 -20.44 5.40
CA ILE A 82 17.89 -19.32 6.09
C ILE A 82 17.24 -19.81 7.38
N ARG A 83 16.47 -20.91 7.31
CA ARG A 83 15.80 -21.49 8.49
C ARG A 83 16.78 -21.87 9.60
N LEU A 84 17.99 -22.34 9.24
CA LEU A 84 19.02 -22.71 10.21
C LEU A 84 19.71 -21.49 10.86
N LYS A 85 19.71 -20.34 10.18
CA LYS A 85 20.40 -19.12 10.64
C LYS A 85 19.52 -18.25 11.54
N ILE A 86 18.23 -18.18 11.26
CA ILE A 86 17.31 -17.39 12.08
C ILE A 86 17.14 -18.02 13.47
N LYS A 87 17.12 -17.17 14.51
CA LYS A 87 17.00 -17.60 15.91
C LYS A 87 15.82 -16.91 16.57
N PRO A 88 14.60 -17.42 16.37
CA PRO A 88 13.43 -16.87 17.03
C PRO A 88 13.50 -17.13 18.54
N ASN A 89 12.90 -16.24 19.32
CA ASN A 89 12.87 -16.32 20.77
C ASN A 89 11.45 -16.58 21.30
N LYS A 90 10.46 -15.87 20.75
CA LYS A 90 9.06 -15.91 21.24
C LYS A 90 8.09 -16.57 20.26
N LEU A 91 8.50 -16.70 19.00
CA LEU A 91 7.65 -17.29 17.96
C LEU A 91 7.60 -18.81 18.05
N SER A 92 6.42 -19.36 17.84
CA SER A 92 6.25 -20.81 17.69
C SER A 92 6.82 -21.30 16.35
N GLU A 93 7.16 -22.59 16.26
CA GLU A 93 7.60 -23.20 14.99
C GLU A 93 6.58 -23.05 13.86
N GLY A 94 5.28 -23.01 14.18
CA GLY A 94 4.21 -22.75 13.23
C GLY A 94 4.28 -21.32 12.67
N ASP A 95 4.40 -20.33 13.56
CA ASP A 95 4.50 -18.91 13.19
C ASP A 95 5.75 -18.63 12.35
N ILE A 96 6.88 -19.28 12.70
CA ILE A 96 8.13 -19.17 11.95
C ILE A 96 7.96 -19.71 10.53
N THR A 97 7.34 -20.87 10.40
CA THR A 97 7.10 -21.51 9.10
C THR A 97 6.18 -20.63 8.23
N GLU A 98 5.15 -20.07 8.82
CA GLU A 98 4.24 -19.14 8.13
C GLU A 98 4.97 -17.87 7.70
N LEU A 99 5.74 -17.25 8.61
CA LEU A 99 6.52 -16.04 8.34
C LEU A 99 7.53 -16.27 7.20
N LEU A 100 8.25 -17.40 7.21
CA LEU A 100 9.17 -17.78 6.14
C LEU A 100 8.44 -17.90 4.80
N ASN A 101 7.32 -18.64 4.76
CA ASN A 101 6.57 -18.85 3.53
C ASN A 101 6.03 -17.54 2.96
N LEU A 102 5.44 -16.68 3.79
CA LEU A 102 4.94 -15.38 3.38
C LEU A 102 6.07 -14.48 2.86
N THR A 103 7.18 -14.42 3.59
CA THR A 103 8.33 -13.59 3.21
C THR A 103 8.99 -14.08 1.91
N PHE A 104 9.09 -15.39 1.71
CA PHE A 104 9.61 -15.94 0.46
C PHE A 104 8.68 -15.66 -0.72
N GLN A 105 7.37 -15.79 -0.54
CA GLN A 105 6.40 -15.46 -1.59
C GLN A 105 6.46 -13.97 -1.97
N GLU A 106 6.59 -13.09 -0.98
CA GLU A 106 6.77 -11.64 -1.23
C GLU A 106 8.05 -11.38 -2.00
N PHE A 107 9.17 -11.97 -1.60
CA PHE A 107 10.47 -11.80 -2.26
C PHE A 107 10.43 -12.28 -3.71
N GLU A 108 9.95 -13.50 -3.96
CA GLU A 108 9.80 -14.04 -5.31
C GLU A 108 8.80 -13.23 -6.16
N GLY A 109 7.77 -12.67 -5.52
CA GLY A 109 6.85 -11.74 -6.16
C GLY A 109 7.54 -10.47 -6.63
N GLN A 110 8.40 -9.89 -5.79
CA GLN A 110 9.19 -8.71 -6.13
C GLN A 110 10.22 -9.01 -7.23
N GLU A 111 10.95 -10.13 -7.15
CA GLU A 111 11.89 -10.52 -8.20
C GLU A 111 11.18 -10.70 -9.55
N ARG A 112 10.03 -11.37 -9.58
CA ARG A 112 9.22 -11.52 -10.80
C ARG A 112 8.70 -10.20 -11.34
N ASP A 113 8.37 -9.26 -10.46
CA ASP A 113 7.92 -7.92 -10.86
C ASP A 113 9.06 -7.11 -11.47
N LEU A 114 10.28 -7.25 -10.96
CA LEU A 114 11.47 -6.56 -11.49
C LEU A 114 12.02 -7.18 -12.79
N GLU A 115 11.67 -8.44 -13.09
CA GLU A 115 12.17 -9.14 -14.26
C GLU A 115 11.64 -8.53 -15.57
N ILE A 116 12.56 -8.08 -16.42
CA ILE A 116 12.22 -7.49 -17.72
C ILE A 116 12.19 -8.61 -18.78
N LYS A 117 10.98 -9.06 -19.12
CA LYS A 117 10.75 -10.04 -20.20
C LYS A 117 10.38 -9.34 -21.51
N PRO A 118 10.56 -10.00 -22.68
CA PRO A 118 10.07 -9.46 -23.94
C PRO A 118 8.58 -9.07 -23.90
N LYS A 119 7.76 -9.86 -23.22
CA LYS A 119 6.34 -9.58 -22.99
C LYS A 119 6.13 -8.28 -22.19
N THR A 120 6.98 -7.99 -21.21
CA THR A 120 6.95 -6.75 -20.43
C THR A 120 7.20 -5.55 -21.33
N ILE A 121 8.22 -5.60 -22.18
CA ILE A 121 8.57 -4.51 -23.08
C ILE A 121 7.43 -4.28 -24.08
N ILE A 122 6.95 -5.31 -24.74
CA ILE A 122 5.85 -5.20 -25.71
C ILE A 122 4.58 -4.69 -25.03
N GLY A 123 4.22 -5.27 -23.88
CA GLY A 123 3.03 -4.87 -23.11
C GLY A 123 3.10 -3.45 -22.61
N SER A 124 4.28 -2.99 -22.14
CA SER A 124 4.45 -1.62 -21.66
C SER A 124 4.44 -0.59 -22.77
N LEU A 125 5.04 -0.88 -23.94
CA LEU A 125 4.97 -0.02 -25.10
C LEU A 125 3.54 0.09 -25.63
N THR A 126 2.86 -1.05 -25.82
CA THR A 126 1.47 -1.06 -26.30
C THR A 126 0.55 -0.35 -25.31
N GLY A 127 0.66 -0.65 -24.03
CA GLY A 127 -0.11 0.01 -22.97
C GLY A 127 0.19 1.51 -22.89
N GLY A 128 1.44 1.89 -23.09
CA GLY A 128 1.87 3.28 -23.13
C GLY A 128 1.28 4.06 -24.32
N ILE A 129 1.26 3.46 -25.51
CA ILE A 129 0.64 4.07 -26.69
C ILE A 129 -0.88 4.24 -26.47
N ILE A 130 -1.57 3.19 -26.02
CA ILE A 130 -3.01 3.24 -25.76
C ILE A 130 -3.33 4.27 -24.67
N GLY A 131 -2.66 4.19 -23.52
CA GLY A 131 -2.86 5.10 -22.40
C GLY A 131 -2.51 6.53 -22.73
N GLY A 132 -1.39 6.74 -23.45
CA GLY A 132 -0.97 8.05 -23.92
C GLY A 132 -1.93 8.66 -24.94
N THR A 133 -2.50 7.85 -25.85
CA THR A 133 -3.52 8.32 -26.80
C THR A 133 -4.80 8.74 -26.08
N ILE A 134 -5.33 7.90 -25.18
CA ILE A 134 -6.53 8.24 -24.40
C ILE A 134 -6.27 9.50 -23.57
N GLY A 135 -5.15 9.52 -22.83
CA GLY A 135 -4.76 10.67 -22.01
C GLY A 135 -4.58 11.94 -22.82
N GLY A 136 -3.90 11.85 -23.96
CA GLY A 136 -3.65 12.99 -24.87
C GLY A 136 -4.93 13.58 -25.46
N ILE A 137 -5.89 12.72 -25.82
CA ILE A 137 -7.22 13.18 -26.29
C ILE A 137 -7.94 13.91 -25.16
N LEU A 138 -8.01 13.33 -23.95
CA LEU A 138 -8.64 13.96 -22.81
C LEU A 138 -7.98 15.29 -22.43
N TRP A 139 -6.66 15.34 -22.45
CA TRP A 139 -5.87 16.54 -22.21
C TRP A 139 -6.14 17.62 -23.24
N GLY A 140 -6.15 17.26 -24.52
CA GLY A 140 -6.46 18.17 -25.64
C GLY A 140 -7.88 18.73 -25.56
N LEU A 141 -8.87 17.87 -25.27
CA LEU A 141 -10.26 18.29 -25.08
C LEU A 141 -10.39 19.25 -23.90
N GLN A 142 -9.73 18.95 -22.77
CA GLN A 142 -9.74 19.81 -21.62
C GLN A 142 -9.22 21.23 -21.97
N MET A 143 -8.11 21.34 -22.69
CA MET A 143 -7.58 22.65 -23.12
C MET A 143 -8.54 23.38 -24.09
N ILE A 144 -9.19 22.67 -25.00
CA ILE A 144 -10.15 23.24 -25.94
C ILE A 144 -11.37 23.83 -25.24
N TYR A 145 -11.94 23.07 -24.27
CA TYR A 145 -13.18 23.48 -23.63
C TYR A 145 -12.99 24.48 -22.48
N SER A 146 -11.88 24.39 -21.72
CA SER A 146 -11.66 25.25 -20.56
C SER A 146 -10.85 26.51 -20.85
N ALA A 147 -10.16 26.56 -21.99
CA ALA A 147 -9.16 27.59 -22.33
C ALA A 147 -8.07 27.81 -21.29
N HIS A 148 -7.92 26.87 -20.34
CA HIS A 148 -6.94 26.90 -19.25
C HIS A 148 -6.20 25.58 -19.16
N ILE A 149 -4.96 25.63 -18.66
CA ILE A 149 -4.15 24.45 -18.39
C ILE A 149 -4.28 24.12 -16.91
N PHE A 150 -4.92 23.02 -16.58
CA PHE A 150 -5.01 22.53 -15.21
C PHE A 150 -3.96 21.46 -14.95
N PHE A 151 -2.94 21.75 -14.15
CA PHE A 151 -1.85 20.83 -13.85
C PHE A 151 -2.30 19.50 -13.19
N ILE A 152 -3.46 19.50 -12.52
CA ILE A 152 -4.04 18.28 -11.95
C ILE A 152 -4.32 17.20 -13.02
N PHE A 153 -4.60 17.59 -14.26
CA PHE A 153 -4.76 16.64 -15.35
C PHE A 153 -3.44 15.95 -15.73
N GLY A 154 -2.29 16.59 -15.47
CA GLY A 154 -0.98 15.96 -15.65
C GLY A 154 -0.84 14.71 -14.77
N PHE A 155 -1.32 14.74 -13.52
CA PHE A 155 -1.40 13.56 -12.67
C PHE A 155 -2.37 12.51 -13.24
N GLY A 156 -3.51 12.95 -13.80
CA GLY A 156 -4.45 12.07 -14.50
C GLY A 156 -3.82 11.33 -15.67
N LEU A 157 -2.95 11.99 -16.46
CA LEU A 157 -2.22 11.34 -17.55
C LEU A 157 -1.33 10.20 -17.06
N PHE A 158 -0.63 10.43 -15.93
CA PHE A 158 0.18 9.39 -15.29
C PHE A 158 -0.67 8.19 -14.89
N VAL A 159 -1.81 8.43 -14.22
CA VAL A 159 -2.71 7.36 -13.75
C VAL A 159 -3.26 6.56 -14.94
N ILE A 160 -3.71 7.21 -16.00
CA ILE A 160 -4.23 6.55 -17.20
C ILE A 160 -3.14 5.73 -17.89
N SER A 161 -1.96 6.33 -18.12
CA SER A 161 -0.83 5.66 -18.77
C SER A 161 -0.35 4.44 -17.96
N TYR A 162 -0.13 4.62 -16.66
CA TYR A 162 0.28 3.53 -15.79
C TYR A 162 -0.80 2.45 -15.68
N GLY A 163 -2.07 2.84 -15.55
CA GLY A 163 -3.19 1.89 -15.48
C GLY A 163 -3.24 0.97 -16.70
N MET A 164 -3.12 1.52 -17.91
CA MET A 164 -3.12 0.75 -19.14
C MET A 164 -1.88 -0.16 -19.26
N ILE A 165 -0.71 0.34 -18.92
CA ILE A 165 0.53 -0.46 -18.90
C ILE A 165 0.41 -1.61 -17.90
N LYS A 166 -0.02 -1.32 -16.66
CA LYS A 166 -0.19 -2.33 -15.60
C LYS A 166 -1.21 -3.41 -15.99
N LEU A 167 -2.28 -3.03 -16.67
CA LEU A 167 -3.30 -3.98 -17.13
C LEU A 167 -2.72 -4.98 -18.14
N LEU A 168 -1.83 -4.55 -19.04
CA LEU A 168 -1.22 -5.41 -20.04
C LEU A 168 -0.01 -6.19 -19.55
N THR A 169 0.81 -5.59 -18.66
CA THR A 169 2.05 -6.21 -18.16
C THR A 169 1.85 -7.00 -16.87
N LYS A 170 0.87 -6.61 -16.05
CA LYS A 170 0.66 -7.03 -14.66
C LYS A 170 1.86 -6.73 -13.74
N GLN A 171 2.75 -5.83 -14.14
CA GLN A 171 3.93 -5.42 -13.40
C GLN A 171 3.76 -4.03 -12.82
N SER A 172 4.49 -3.76 -11.73
CA SER A 172 4.45 -2.46 -11.06
C SER A 172 5.41 -1.45 -11.69
N ILE A 173 5.31 -0.21 -11.23
CA ILE A 173 6.21 0.88 -11.63
C ILE A 173 7.66 0.65 -11.16
N SER A 174 7.89 -0.28 -10.23
CA SER A 174 9.24 -0.69 -9.80
C SER A 174 10.02 -1.39 -10.91
N ASN A 175 9.32 -1.94 -11.92
CA ASN A 175 9.96 -2.48 -13.11
C ASN A 175 10.45 -1.33 -14.01
N GLY A 176 11.76 -1.34 -14.33
CA GLY A 176 12.38 -0.27 -15.12
C GLY A 176 11.76 -0.06 -16.50
N ALA A 177 11.33 -1.13 -17.20
CA ALA A 177 10.67 -1.03 -18.50
C ALA A 177 9.29 -0.37 -18.38
N VAL A 178 8.53 -0.71 -17.33
CA VAL A 178 7.24 -0.08 -17.02
C VAL A 178 7.42 1.40 -16.70
N LEU A 179 8.36 1.74 -15.81
CA LEU A 179 8.65 3.14 -15.45
C LEU A 179 8.98 4.00 -16.67
N VAL A 180 9.92 3.55 -17.50
CA VAL A 180 10.33 4.27 -18.70
C VAL A 180 9.13 4.43 -19.67
N SER A 181 8.36 3.37 -19.86
CA SER A 181 7.18 3.41 -20.75
C SER A 181 6.10 4.36 -20.25
N VAL A 182 5.88 4.45 -18.93
CA VAL A 182 4.94 5.43 -18.33
C VAL A 182 5.41 6.85 -18.61
N ILE A 183 6.69 7.15 -18.39
CA ILE A 183 7.25 8.49 -18.65
C ILE A 183 7.08 8.86 -20.14
N LEU A 184 7.45 7.96 -21.05
CA LEU A 184 7.31 8.18 -22.49
C LEU A 184 5.84 8.36 -22.91
N SER A 185 4.93 7.59 -22.32
CA SER A 185 3.49 7.66 -22.55
C SER A 185 2.92 9.03 -22.12
N VAL A 186 3.33 9.55 -20.97
CA VAL A 186 2.90 10.87 -20.49
C VAL A 186 3.42 11.98 -21.40
N ILE A 187 4.69 11.91 -21.81
CA ILE A 187 5.27 12.87 -22.77
C ILE A 187 4.48 12.83 -24.09
N TYR A 188 4.22 11.63 -24.60
CA TYR A 188 3.43 11.42 -25.81
C TYR A 188 2.02 12.02 -25.67
N ALA A 189 1.34 11.78 -24.53
CA ALA A 189 0.01 12.33 -24.25
C ALA A 189 0.00 13.86 -24.26
N LEU A 190 1.01 14.49 -23.64
CA LEU A 190 1.15 15.96 -23.62
C LEU A 190 1.34 16.53 -25.03
N VAL A 191 2.22 15.92 -25.82
CA VAL A 191 2.47 16.33 -27.21
C VAL A 191 1.22 16.17 -28.06
N LEU A 192 0.54 15.01 -27.94
CA LEU A 192 -0.69 14.74 -28.69
C LEU A 192 -1.80 15.73 -28.32
N GLY A 193 -2.00 15.99 -27.03
CA GLY A 193 -3.02 16.94 -26.58
C GLY A 193 -2.74 18.38 -27.02
N PHE A 194 -1.47 18.81 -26.98
CA PHE A 194 -1.06 20.11 -27.49
C PHE A 194 -1.27 20.20 -29.02
N PHE A 195 -0.96 19.14 -29.76
CA PHE A 195 -1.22 19.07 -31.19
C PHE A 195 -2.72 19.18 -31.49
N LEU A 196 -3.58 18.46 -30.79
CA LEU A 196 -5.03 18.53 -30.93
C LEU A 196 -5.57 19.93 -30.60
N TYR A 197 -5.06 20.56 -29.55
CA TYR A 197 -5.42 21.94 -29.22
C TYR A 197 -5.09 22.91 -30.34
N ASN A 198 -3.89 22.84 -30.96
CA ASN A 198 -3.50 23.69 -32.07
C ASN A 198 -4.33 23.43 -33.33
N LEU A 199 -4.66 22.15 -33.59
CA LEU A 199 -5.41 21.78 -34.80
C LEU A 199 -6.89 22.18 -34.72
N ILE A 200 -7.53 22.02 -33.58
CA ILE A 200 -8.97 22.16 -33.41
C ILE A 200 -9.31 23.47 -32.67
N GLY A 201 -8.60 23.75 -31.57
CA GLY A 201 -8.88 24.87 -30.66
C GLY A 201 -8.57 26.23 -31.28
N TYR A 202 -7.45 26.35 -32.03
CA TYR A 202 -7.04 27.60 -32.66
C TYR A 202 -8.02 28.06 -33.71
N ARG A 203 -8.71 27.14 -34.42
CA ARG A 203 -9.75 27.45 -35.41
C ARG A 203 -11.05 27.98 -34.79
N GLY A 204 -11.31 27.72 -33.50
CA GLY A 204 -12.49 28.20 -32.79
C GLY A 204 -12.39 29.62 -32.28
N ALA A 205 -11.19 30.10 -31.94
CA ALA A 205 -10.95 31.46 -31.42
C ALA A 205 -11.13 32.58 -32.44
N ASN A 206 -11.09 32.27 -33.74
CA ASN A 206 -11.27 33.24 -34.84
C ASN A 206 -12.72 33.34 -35.36
N ARG A 207 -13.69 32.87 -34.60
CA ARG A 207 -15.14 32.96 -34.92
C ARG A 207 -15.92 33.84 -33.93
N ILE A 208 -15.31 34.93 -33.47
CA ILE A 208 -16.01 36.05 -32.81
C ILE A 208 -15.72 37.32 -33.61
#